data_eb122b135fae9c4ad8adc2a460fb568b
#
_entry.id   eb122b135fae9c4ad8adc2a460fb568b
#
_cell.length_a   1.000
_cell.length_b   1.000
_cell.length_c   1.000
_cell.angle_alpha   90.00
_cell.angle_beta   90.00
_cell.angle_gamma   90.00
#
_symmetry.space_group_name_H-M   'P 1'
#
loop_
_entity.id
_entity.type
_entity.pdbx_description
1 polymer ?
#
loop_
_entity_poly.entity_id
_entity_poly.type
_entity_poly.pdbx_seq_one_letter_code
_entity_poly.pdbx_strand_id
1 'polypeptide(L)'
;MNVPNHIAIILDGNGRWAKERGMPRTYGHVKGCANLENICYDIKDLGVKYLTVYAFSTENWKRSREEVEALMKLFRGYLKKCIKISKKNNMKMKVIGDVTAFAPDIQQSVRELEEYSKDFDGIYFQLALNYGSRDEIRRGMQKMAQDVKDGKVEPDSITEDTIESYLDTAGVPDPDLLIRTSGEQLAFPNIFLLGSLPIPR
;
A
#
# COMPACT_ATOMS: atom_id res chain seq x y z
N MET A 1 -22.62 14.09 7.29
CA MET A 1 -21.18 14.15 6.93
C MET A 1 -20.99 13.27 5.70
N ASN A 2 -20.28 13.74 4.69
CA ASN A 2 -19.91 12.86 3.57
C ASN A 2 -18.73 12.00 4.03
N VAL A 3 -18.92 10.69 4.10
CA VAL A 3 -17.86 9.73 4.40
C VAL A 3 -17.03 9.53 3.12
N PRO A 4 -15.69 9.63 3.16
CA PRO A 4 -14.85 9.34 2.01
C PRO A 4 -15.02 7.87 1.59
N ASN A 5 -15.07 7.63 0.28
CA ASN A 5 -15.15 6.27 -0.25
C ASN A 5 -13.80 5.55 -0.14
N HIS A 6 -12.70 6.28 -0.38
CA HIS A 6 -11.34 5.78 -0.33
C HIS A 6 -10.45 6.65 0.55
N ILE A 7 -9.80 6.06 1.54
CA ILE A 7 -8.79 6.70 2.39
C ILE A 7 -7.42 6.10 2.10
N ALA A 8 -6.43 6.95 1.88
CA ALA A 8 -5.02 6.54 1.79
C ALA A 8 -4.23 7.03 3.01
N ILE A 9 -3.42 6.16 3.62
CA ILE A 9 -2.65 6.47 4.83
C ILE A 9 -1.17 6.20 4.60
N ILE A 10 -0.33 7.21 4.85
CA ILE A 10 1.12 7.07 4.87
C ILE A 10 1.57 6.87 6.32
N LEU A 11 2.12 5.70 6.64
CA LEU A 11 2.60 5.37 7.97
C LEU A 11 3.97 5.98 8.24
N ASP A 12 4.02 7.30 8.42
CA ASP A 12 5.25 8.02 8.72
C ASP A 12 5.38 8.36 10.21
N GLY A 13 6.63 8.61 10.65
CA GLY A 13 6.94 9.09 12.00
C GLY A 13 7.07 8.02 13.08
N ASN A 14 6.68 6.78 12.86
CA ASN A 14 6.72 5.71 13.87
C ASN A 14 8.10 5.56 14.53
N GLY A 15 9.18 5.61 13.75
CA GLY A 15 10.55 5.52 14.28
C GLY A 15 10.96 6.78 15.07
N ARG A 16 10.54 7.98 14.67
CA ARG A 16 10.77 9.24 15.40
C ARG A 16 10.03 9.22 16.74
N TRP A 17 8.75 8.86 16.71
CA TRP A 17 7.90 8.70 17.89
C TRP A 17 8.52 7.77 18.95
N ALA A 18 9.13 6.65 18.54
CA ALA A 18 9.82 5.76 19.44
C ALA A 18 11.07 6.39 20.05
N LYS A 19 11.90 7.05 19.21
CA LYS A 19 13.13 7.74 19.68
C LYS A 19 12.85 8.82 20.71
N GLU A 20 11.82 9.62 20.52
CA GLU A 20 11.38 10.65 21.48
C GLU A 20 11.03 10.07 22.86
N ARG A 21 10.75 8.76 22.93
CA ARG A 21 10.42 8.01 24.15
C ARG A 21 11.57 7.13 24.63
N GLY A 22 12.78 7.34 24.13
CA GLY A 22 13.96 6.52 24.46
C GLY A 22 13.89 5.07 23.98
N MET A 23 12.96 4.76 23.03
CA MET A 23 12.74 3.42 22.53
C MET A 23 13.39 3.19 21.17
N PRO A 24 13.77 1.96 20.83
CA PRO A 24 14.26 1.61 19.50
C PRO A 24 13.21 1.94 18.40
N ARG A 25 13.67 2.34 17.20
CA ARG A 25 12.78 2.62 16.06
C ARG A 25 11.81 1.48 15.75
N THR A 26 12.26 0.24 15.89
CA THR A 26 11.49 -0.98 15.68
C THR A 26 10.27 -1.08 16.60
N TYR A 27 10.37 -0.59 17.83
CA TYR A 27 9.22 -0.51 18.75
C TYR A 27 8.10 0.38 18.19
N GLY A 28 8.48 1.52 17.58
CA GLY A 28 7.53 2.41 16.91
C GLY A 28 6.79 1.71 15.75
N HIS A 29 7.52 0.96 14.92
CA HIS A 29 6.90 0.21 13.82
C HIS A 29 5.91 -0.85 14.33
N VAL A 30 6.23 -1.57 15.40
CA VAL A 30 5.31 -2.54 16.03
C VAL A 30 4.04 -1.85 16.54
N LYS A 31 4.19 -0.68 17.20
CA LYS A 31 3.05 0.11 17.68
C LYS A 31 2.20 0.65 16.52
N GLY A 32 2.84 1.11 15.44
CA GLY A 32 2.15 1.55 14.24
C GLY A 32 1.30 0.44 13.60
N CYS A 33 1.82 -0.78 13.50
CA CYS A 33 1.06 -1.94 13.01
C CYS A 33 -0.14 -2.27 13.91
N ALA A 34 0.02 -2.18 15.25
CA ALA A 34 -1.09 -2.42 16.18
C ALA A 34 -2.17 -1.34 16.05
N ASN A 35 -1.77 -0.07 15.85
CA ASN A 35 -2.71 1.02 15.63
C ASN A 35 -3.45 0.91 14.30
N LEU A 36 -2.77 0.44 13.25
CA LEU A 36 -3.41 0.20 11.94
C LEU A 36 -4.55 -0.82 12.04
N GLU A 37 -4.42 -1.82 12.91
CA GLU A 37 -5.50 -2.77 13.15
C GLU A 37 -6.76 -2.08 13.75
N ASN A 38 -6.57 -1.14 14.68
CA ASN A 38 -7.69 -0.36 15.21
C ASN A 38 -8.31 0.53 14.14
N ILE A 39 -7.48 1.19 13.32
CA ILE A 39 -7.95 2.01 12.19
C ILE A 39 -8.80 1.18 11.21
N CYS A 40 -8.45 -0.09 10.96
CA CYS A 40 -9.28 -0.96 10.11
C CYS A 40 -10.69 -1.16 10.68
N TYR A 41 -10.85 -1.23 12.00
CA TYR A 41 -12.19 -1.31 12.62
C TYR A 41 -12.93 0.02 12.48
N ASP A 42 -12.28 1.13 12.82
CA ASP A 42 -12.89 2.46 12.76
C ASP A 42 -13.36 2.79 11.32
N ILE A 43 -12.54 2.49 10.32
CA ILE A 43 -12.85 2.70 8.89
C ILE A 43 -14.05 1.85 8.46
N LYS A 44 -14.13 0.59 8.92
CA LYS A 44 -15.28 -0.27 8.66
C LYS A 44 -16.57 0.31 9.24
N ASP A 45 -16.52 0.76 10.49
CA ASP A 45 -17.68 1.32 11.18
C ASP A 45 -18.15 2.64 10.56
N LEU A 46 -17.23 3.40 9.97
CA LEU A 46 -17.54 4.61 9.18
C LEU A 46 -18.16 4.30 7.81
N GLY A 47 -18.08 3.08 7.31
CA GLY A 47 -18.61 2.68 6.00
C GLY A 47 -17.70 3.01 4.81
N VAL A 48 -16.41 3.27 5.05
CA VAL A 48 -15.38 3.45 4.00
C VAL A 48 -15.20 2.14 3.23
N LYS A 49 -15.09 2.22 1.90
CA LYS A 49 -14.99 1.04 1.03
C LYS A 49 -13.56 0.65 0.68
N TYR A 50 -12.67 1.61 0.55
CA TYR A 50 -11.28 1.40 0.15
C TYR A 50 -10.32 2.01 1.16
N LEU A 51 -9.29 1.24 1.51
CA LEU A 51 -8.20 1.70 2.37
C LEU A 51 -6.87 1.35 1.73
N THR A 52 -6.05 2.35 1.40
CA THR A 52 -4.67 2.15 0.95
C THR A 52 -3.69 2.56 2.04
N VAL A 53 -2.75 1.69 2.37
CA VAL A 53 -1.75 1.92 3.42
C VAL A 53 -0.34 1.79 2.88
N TYR A 54 0.43 2.88 2.94
CA TYR A 54 1.84 2.90 2.54
C TYR A 54 2.71 2.48 3.72
N ALA A 55 3.19 1.22 3.68
CA ALA A 55 3.96 0.63 4.78
C ALA A 55 5.47 0.55 4.50
N PHE A 56 5.87 0.35 3.22
CA PHE A 56 7.28 0.25 2.85
C PHE A 56 7.50 0.76 1.42
N SER A 57 8.30 1.81 1.28
CA SER A 57 8.64 2.37 -0.04
C SER A 57 9.95 1.78 -0.59
N THR A 58 10.16 1.90 -1.91
CA THR A 58 11.42 1.53 -2.56
C THR A 58 12.64 2.25 -1.96
N GLU A 59 12.45 3.43 -1.38
CA GLU A 59 13.53 4.18 -0.73
C GLU A 59 13.92 3.61 0.63
N ASN A 60 13.06 2.82 1.28
CA ASN A 60 13.33 2.27 2.60
C ASN A 60 14.45 1.22 2.59
N TRP A 61 14.81 0.67 1.44
CA TRP A 61 15.99 -0.19 1.29
C TRP A 61 17.31 0.52 1.60
N LYS A 62 17.33 1.87 1.53
CA LYS A 62 18.51 2.69 1.88
C LYS A 62 18.73 2.86 3.39
N ARG A 63 17.83 2.34 4.22
CA ARG A 63 17.97 2.33 5.68
C ARG A 63 19.08 1.39 6.14
N SER A 64 19.46 1.47 7.40
CA SER A 64 20.46 0.54 7.93
C SER A 64 19.99 -0.92 7.78
N ARG A 65 20.95 -1.83 7.61
CA ARG A 65 20.67 -3.25 7.44
C ARG A 65 19.83 -3.81 8.61
N GLU A 66 20.14 -3.40 9.82
CA GLU A 66 19.46 -3.83 11.05
C GLU A 66 17.99 -3.37 11.04
N GLU A 67 17.72 -2.13 10.58
CA GLU A 67 16.34 -1.62 10.47
C GLU A 67 15.56 -2.38 9.39
N VAL A 68 16.17 -2.65 8.24
CA VAL A 68 15.54 -3.41 7.16
C VAL A 68 15.25 -4.85 7.60
N GLU A 69 16.19 -5.55 8.23
CA GLU A 69 15.97 -6.91 8.74
C GLU A 69 14.85 -6.96 9.79
N ALA A 70 14.78 -5.96 10.66
CA ALA A 70 13.70 -5.87 11.65
C ALA A 70 12.33 -5.63 11.00
N LEU A 71 12.25 -4.81 9.93
CA LEU A 71 11.03 -4.61 9.16
C LEU A 71 10.62 -5.90 8.42
N MET A 72 11.56 -6.64 7.84
CA MET A 72 11.26 -7.94 7.21
C MET A 72 10.70 -8.95 8.21
N LYS A 73 11.26 -9.00 9.43
CA LYS A 73 10.72 -9.82 10.52
C LYS A 73 9.29 -9.39 10.90
N LEU A 74 9.05 -8.09 10.97
CA LEU A 74 7.73 -7.54 11.26
C LEU A 74 6.72 -7.92 10.17
N PHE A 75 7.08 -7.80 8.89
CA PHE A 75 6.20 -8.18 7.77
C PHE A 75 5.82 -9.66 7.81
N ARG A 76 6.75 -10.57 8.08
CA ARG A 76 6.45 -12.00 8.27
C ARG A 76 5.37 -12.25 9.32
N GLY A 77 5.48 -11.56 10.45
CA GLY A 77 4.47 -11.66 11.52
C GLY A 77 3.14 -11.02 11.15
N TYR A 78 3.21 -9.84 10.51
CA TYR A 78 2.03 -9.04 10.21
C TYR A 78 1.19 -9.65 9.08
N LEU A 79 1.81 -10.13 7.99
CA LEU A 79 1.08 -10.79 6.89
C LEU A 79 0.27 -12.00 7.39
N LYS A 80 0.85 -12.83 8.27
CA LYS A 80 0.12 -13.94 8.91
C LYS A 80 -1.05 -13.44 9.76
N LYS A 81 -0.90 -12.30 10.44
CA LYS A 81 -1.95 -11.67 11.24
C LYS A 81 -3.05 -11.10 10.35
N CYS A 82 -2.69 -10.56 9.17
CA CYS A 82 -3.64 -10.01 8.21
C CYS A 82 -4.69 -11.03 7.76
N ILE A 83 -4.36 -12.33 7.66
CA ILE A 83 -5.35 -13.39 7.37
C ILE A 83 -6.48 -13.41 8.42
N LYS A 84 -6.15 -13.25 9.70
CA LYS A 84 -7.16 -13.21 10.76
C LYS A 84 -7.95 -11.90 10.75
N ILE A 85 -7.28 -10.79 10.47
CA ILE A 85 -7.90 -9.46 10.37
C ILE A 85 -8.85 -9.42 9.18
N SER A 86 -8.45 -9.94 8.02
CA SER A 86 -9.28 -9.97 6.82
C SER A 86 -10.57 -10.77 7.06
N LYS A 87 -10.48 -11.95 7.66
CA LYS A 87 -11.64 -12.77 8.03
C LYS A 87 -12.60 -12.02 8.95
N LYS A 88 -12.07 -11.43 10.04
CA LYS A 88 -12.89 -10.77 11.07
C LYS A 88 -13.63 -9.55 10.51
N ASN A 89 -13.00 -8.82 9.57
CA ASN A 89 -13.53 -7.58 9.03
C ASN A 89 -14.14 -7.72 7.63
N ASN A 90 -14.20 -8.93 7.07
CA ASN A 90 -14.62 -9.16 5.69
C ASN A 90 -13.83 -8.30 4.70
N MET A 91 -12.48 -8.27 4.84
CA MET A 91 -11.61 -7.39 4.07
C MET A 91 -10.94 -8.15 2.93
N LYS A 92 -11.13 -7.70 1.71
CA LYS A 92 -10.35 -8.15 0.55
C LYS A 92 -8.99 -7.46 0.59
N MET A 93 -7.92 -8.26 0.67
CA MET A 93 -6.54 -7.76 0.80
C MET A 93 -5.83 -7.81 -0.54
N LYS A 94 -5.17 -6.73 -0.90
CA LYS A 94 -4.30 -6.62 -2.07
C LYS A 94 -2.96 -6.02 -1.66
N VAL A 95 -1.86 -6.58 -2.14
CA VAL A 95 -0.53 -5.98 -2.00
C VAL A 95 -0.15 -5.32 -3.32
N ILE A 96 0.24 -4.05 -3.26
CA ILE A 96 0.74 -3.27 -4.39
C ILE A 96 2.22 -2.96 -4.22
N GLY A 97 2.95 -2.84 -5.32
CA GLY A 97 4.41 -2.67 -5.37
C GLY A 97 5.14 -3.94 -5.82
N ASP A 98 6.45 -3.82 -5.99
CA ASP A 98 7.27 -4.93 -6.46
C ASP A 98 7.66 -5.88 -5.32
N VAL A 99 6.85 -6.92 -5.13
CA VAL A 99 7.08 -7.94 -4.10
C VAL A 99 8.24 -8.89 -4.44
N THR A 100 8.76 -8.88 -5.67
CA THR A 100 9.85 -9.79 -6.09
C THR A 100 11.17 -9.50 -5.39
N ALA A 101 11.35 -8.27 -4.88
CA ALA A 101 12.51 -7.86 -4.09
C ALA A 101 12.54 -8.48 -2.68
N PHE A 102 11.43 -9.04 -2.20
CA PHE A 102 11.37 -9.70 -0.89
C PHE A 102 11.82 -11.16 -0.95
N ALA A 103 12.19 -11.70 0.21
CA ALA A 103 12.50 -13.11 0.35
C ALA A 103 11.29 -14.01 -0.03
N PRO A 104 11.53 -15.23 -0.56
CA PRO A 104 10.46 -16.11 -1.07
C PRO A 104 9.34 -16.41 -0.08
N ASP A 105 9.65 -16.47 1.22
CA ASP A 105 8.66 -16.71 2.28
C ASP A 105 7.69 -15.54 2.48
N ILE A 106 8.17 -14.30 2.29
CA ILE A 106 7.30 -13.10 2.31
C ILE A 106 6.42 -13.08 1.06
N GLN A 107 7.00 -13.35 -0.12
CA GLN A 107 6.25 -13.44 -1.37
C GLN A 107 5.14 -14.50 -1.28
N GLN A 108 5.44 -15.66 -0.69
CA GLN A 108 4.45 -16.71 -0.48
C GLN A 108 3.33 -16.26 0.46
N SER A 109 3.69 -15.59 1.57
CA SER A 109 2.69 -15.07 2.53
C SER A 109 1.78 -14.01 1.90
N VAL A 110 2.28 -13.21 0.95
CA VAL A 110 1.46 -12.25 0.18
C VAL A 110 0.45 -13.01 -0.70
N ARG A 111 0.91 -14.00 -1.49
CA ARG A 111 0.01 -14.81 -2.33
C ARG A 111 -1.07 -15.51 -1.51
N GLU A 112 -0.70 -16.10 -0.38
CA GLU A 112 -1.65 -16.78 0.53
C GLU A 112 -2.70 -15.80 1.09
N LEU A 113 -2.29 -14.59 1.47
CA LEU A 113 -3.19 -13.56 1.97
C LEU A 113 -4.20 -13.10 0.91
N GLU A 114 -3.71 -12.81 -0.32
CA GLU A 114 -4.56 -12.39 -1.43
C GLU A 114 -5.54 -13.49 -1.83
N GLU A 115 -5.08 -14.74 -1.99
CA GLU A 115 -5.93 -15.88 -2.33
C GLU A 115 -6.98 -16.15 -1.25
N TYR A 116 -6.58 -16.09 0.03
CA TYR A 116 -7.50 -16.30 1.15
C TYR A 116 -8.65 -15.28 1.21
N SER A 117 -8.35 -14.03 0.86
CA SER A 117 -9.30 -12.92 1.00
C SER A 117 -9.99 -12.51 -0.31
N LYS A 118 -9.74 -13.19 -1.41
CA LYS A 118 -10.19 -12.79 -2.76
C LYS A 118 -11.72 -12.62 -2.88
N ASP A 119 -12.48 -13.43 -2.14
CA ASP A 119 -13.93 -13.48 -2.20
C ASP A 119 -14.61 -12.60 -1.12
N PHE A 120 -13.82 -11.88 -0.30
CA PHE A 120 -14.38 -10.93 0.66
C PHE A 120 -14.78 -9.63 -0.04
N ASP A 121 -15.89 -9.04 0.39
CA ASP A 121 -16.56 -7.92 -0.28
C ASP A 121 -16.84 -6.70 0.62
N GLY A 122 -16.34 -6.72 1.86
CA GLY A 122 -16.56 -5.62 2.82
C GLY A 122 -15.69 -4.40 2.53
N ILE A 123 -14.41 -4.44 2.94
CA ILE A 123 -13.43 -3.38 2.66
C ILE A 123 -12.39 -3.90 1.68
N TYR A 124 -12.05 -3.11 0.68
CA TYR A 124 -10.90 -3.36 -0.17
C TYR A 124 -9.66 -2.70 0.44
N PHE A 125 -8.74 -3.51 0.96
CA PHE A 125 -7.53 -3.02 1.63
C PHE A 125 -6.31 -3.23 0.73
N GLN A 126 -5.65 -2.15 0.35
CA GLN A 126 -4.39 -2.16 -0.37
C GLN A 126 -3.22 -1.90 0.57
N LEU A 127 -2.25 -2.81 0.61
CA LEU A 127 -1.02 -2.67 1.36
C LEU A 127 0.14 -2.41 0.40
N ALA A 128 0.67 -1.20 0.39
CA ALA A 128 1.80 -0.81 -0.43
C ALA A 128 3.13 -1.27 0.21
N LEU A 129 3.73 -2.32 -0.39
CA LEU A 129 5.01 -2.91 0.02
C LEU A 129 6.03 -2.84 -1.12
N ASN A 130 7.20 -2.29 -0.84
CA ASN A 130 8.21 -1.97 -1.85
C ASN A 130 7.62 -1.17 -3.02
N TYR A 131 6.76 -0.23 -2.63
CA TYR A 131 6.04 0.61 -3.57
C TYR A 131 6.78 1.92 -3.83
N GLY A 132 6.75 2.36 -5.06
CA GLY A 132 7.16 3.68 -5.51
C GLY A 132 6.48 3.99 -6.84
N SER A 133 5.82 5.16 -6.94
CA SER A 133 5.05 5.50 -8.14
C SER A 133 5.87 5.45 -9.44
N ARG A 134 7.11 5.93 -9.40
CA ARG A 134 8.00 5.85 -10.58
C ARG A 134 8.36 4.42 -10.96
N ASP A 135 8.52 3.53 -9.96
CA ASP A 135 8.75 2.12 -10.22
C ASP A 135 7.50 1.45 -10.77
N GLU A 136 6.34 1.76 -10.24
CA GLU A 136 5.06 1.26 -10.74
C GLU A 136 4.82 1.67 -12.20
N ILE A 137 5.00 2.97 -12.54
CA ILE A 137 4.92 3.43 -13.93
C ILE A 137 5.88 2.66 -14.82
N ARG A 138 7.15 2.53 -14.40
CA ARG A 138 8.16 1.80 -15.17
C ARG A 138 7.71 0.36 -15.43
N ARG A 139 7.20 -0.35 -14.44
CA ARG A 139 6.72 -1.73 -14.57
C ARG A 139 5.47 -1.80 -15.45
N GLY A 140 4.53 -0.88 -15.28
CA GLY A 140 3.34 -0.77 -16.13
C GLY A 140 3.70 -0.51 -17.58
N MET A 141 4.59 0.45 -17.84
CA MET A 141 5.05 0.76 -19.21
C MET A 141 5.80 -0.40 -19.85
N GLN A 142 6.60 -1.16 -19.08
CA GLN A 142 7.27 -2.35 -19.63
C GLN A 142 6.28 -3.43 -20.05
N LYS A 143 5.22 -3.67 -19.27
CA LYS A 143 4.15 -4.62 -19.62
C LYS A 143 3.40 -4.15 -20.86
N MET A 144 3.02 -2.87 -20.90
CA MET A 144 2.32 -2.27 -22.04
C MET A 144 3.17 -2.36 -23.32
N ALA A 145 4.46 -2.01 -23.26
CA ALA A 145 5.35 -2.10 -24.40
C ALA A 145 5.50 -3.55 -24.93
N GLN A 146 5.48 -4.54 -24.01
CA GLN A 146 5.49 -5.94 -24.43
C GLN A 146 4.16 -6.32 -25.10
N ASP A 147 3.01 -5.88 -24.59
CA ASP A 147 1.71 -6.18 -25.19
C ASP A 147 1.52 -5.47 -26.54
N VAL A 148 2.07 -4.28 -26.73
CA VAL A 148 2.17 -3.62 -28.05
C VAL A 148 3.01 -4.46 -29.01
N LYS A 149 4.18 -4.90 -28.57
CA LYS A 149 5.06 -5.76 -29.39
C LYS A 149 4.40 -7.08 -29.77
N ASP A 150 3.60 -7.63 -28.88
CA ASP A 150 2.84 -8.90 -29.09
C ASP A 150 1.56 -8.70 -29.93
N GLY A 151 1.24 -7.47 -30.36
CA GLY A 151 0.06 -7.14 -31.13
C GLY A 151 -1.26 -7.21 -30.36
N LYS A 152 -1.20 -7.16 -29.02
CA LYS A 152 -2.41 -7.17 -28.14
C LYS A 152 -2.97 -5.77 -27.94
N VAL A 153 -2.15 -4.75 -28.07
CA VAL A 153 -2.50 -3.34 -27.92
C VAL A 153 -1.96 -2.56 -29.10
N GLU A 154 -2.83 -1.83 -29.79
CA GLU A 154 -2.42 -0.94 -30.85
C GLU A 154 -1.96 0.41 -30.25
N PRO A 155 -0.81 0.98 -30.67
CA PRO A 155 -0.28 2.23 -30.09
C PRO A 155 -1.29 3.39 -30.12
N ASP A 156 -2.07 3.53 -31.18
CA ASP A 156 -3.05 4.61 -31.37
C ASP A 156 -4.32 4.39 -30.53
N SER A 157 -4.50 3.20 -29.91
CA SER A 157 -5.62 2.90 -29.02
C SER A 157 -5.33 3.18 -27.54
N ILE A 158 -4.10 3.61 -27.21
CA ILE A 158 -3.69 3.86 -25.81
C ILE A 158 -4.38 5.12 -25.29
N THR A 159 -5.23 4.94 -24.27
CA THR A 159 -5.93 6.00 -23.55
C THR A 159 -5.45 6.08 -22.10
N GLU A 160 -5.97 7.04 -21.32
CA GLU A 160 -5.71 7.13 -19.88
C GLU A 160 -6.19 5.85 -19.16
N ASP A 161 -7.38 5.33 -19.50
CA ASP A 161 -7.91 4.07 -18.97
C ASP A 161 -7.01 2.87 -19.31
N THR A 162 -6.43 2.87 -20.52
CA THR A 162 -5.46 1.84 -20.90
C THR A 162 -4.24 1.91 -19.97
N ILE A 163 -3.69 3.11 -19.72
CA ILE A 163 -2.54 3.31 -18.83
C ILE A 163 -2.89 2.83 -17.42
N GLU A 164 -4.06 3.23 -16.88
CA GLU A 164 -4.52 2.83 -15.56
C GLU A 164 -4.59 1.31 -15.41
N SER A 165 -5.04 0.58 -16.44
CA SER A 165 -5.16 -0.88 -16.41
C SER A 165 -3.84 -1.62 -16.22
N TYR A 166 -2.70 -0.98 -16.50
CA TYR A 166 -1.35 -1.54 -16.31
C TYR A 166 -0.72 -1.21 -14.95
N LEU A 167 -1.38 -0.38 -14.14
CA LEU A 167 -0.90 -0.03 -12.80
C LEU A 167 -1.34 -1.06 -11.75
N ASP A 168 -0.63 -1.13 -10.64
CA ASP A 168 -0.96 -2.01 -9.50
C ASP A 168 -2.29 -1.60 -8.84
N THR A 169 -2.68 -0.32 -9.01
CA THR A 169 -3.90 0.30 -8.48
C THR A 169 -5.11 0.13 -9.40
N ALA A 170 -4.97 -0.54 -10.53
CA ALA A 170 -6.03 -0.74 -11.51
C ALA A 170 -7.34 -1.22 -10.88
N GLY A 171 -8.46 -0.57 -11.26
CA GLY A 171 -9.80 -0.91 -10.79
C GLY A 171 -10.14 -0.45 -9.36
N VAL A 172 -9.30 0.36 -8.73
CA VAL A 172 -9.55 0.97 -7.43
C VAL A 172 -9.70 2.49 -7.63
N PRO A 173 -10.78 3.11 -7.13
CA PRO A 173 -10.99 4.54 -7.30
C PRO A 173 -9.90 5.36 -6.61
N ASP A 174 -9.69 6.58 -7.07
CA ASP A 174 -8.77 7.52 -6.43
C ASP A 174 -9.13 7.78 -4.97
N PRO A 175 -8.15 8.05 -4.09
CA PRO A 175 -8.42 8.43 -2.71
C PRO A 175 -9.11 9.79 -2.59
N ASP A 176 -10.22 9.83 -1.84
CA ASP A 176 -10.88 11.09 -1.46
C ASP A 176 -10.11 11.80 -0.33
N LEU A 177 -9.38 11.03 0.47
CA LEU A 177 -8.65 11.54 1.62
C LEU A 177 -7.27 10.88 1.73
N LEU A 178 -6.22 11.70 1.77
CA LEU A 178 -4.86 11.26 2.07
C LEU A 178 -4.46 11.74 3.47
N ILE A 179 -4.08 10.80 4.33
CA ILE A 179 -3.59 11.07 5.68
C ILE A 179 -2.10 10.74 5.74
N ARG A 180 -1.27 11.71 6.11
CA ARG A 180 0.12 11.47 6.45
C ARG A 180 0.37 11.79 7.91
N THR A 181 0.82 10.83 8.68
CA THR A 181 1.15 11.01 10.09
C THR A 181 2.47 11.77 10.26
N SER A 182 2.75 12.30 11.47
CA SER A 182 3.99 12.98 11.89
C SER A 182 4.18 14.46 11.46
N GLY A 183 3.13 15.15 11.07
CA GLY A 183 3.19 16.61 10.79
C GLY A 183 3.93 16.99 9.50
N GLU A 184 4.27 16.04 8.67
CA GLU A 184 4.91 16.28 7.37
C GLU A 184 3.88 16.74 6.34
N GLN A 185 4.05 17.94 5.80
CA GLN A 185 3.13 18.53 4.82
C GLN A 185 3.55 18.26 3.36
N LEU A 186 4.77 17.75 3.14
CA LEU A 186 5.25 17.47 1.80
C LEU A 186 4.74 16.12 1.31
N ALA A 187 4.07 16.13 0.17
CA ALA A 187 3.81 14.91 -0.57
C ALA A 187 5.14 14.33 -1.09
N PHE A 188 5.41 13.06 -0.82
CA PHE A 188 6.55 12.39 -1.44
C PHE A 188 6.34 12.31 -2.95
N PRO A 189 7.33 12.64 -3.77
CA PRO A 189 7.24 12.52 -5.23
C PRO A 189 6.96 11.09 -5.72
N ASN A 190 7.04 10.09 -4.84
CA ASN A 190 6.83 8.67 -5.15
C ASN A 190 5.44 8.13 -4.80
N ILE A 191 4.47 8.99 -4.41
CA ILE A 191 3.09 8.58 -4.05
C ILE A 191 2.07 9.16 -5.05
N PHE A 192 2.50 9.98 -5.97
CA PHE A 192 1.67 10.85 -6.82
C PHE A 192 0.87 10.17 -7.94
N LEU A 193 0.71 8.86 -7.96
CA LEU A 193 -0.16 8.21 -8.95
C LEU A 193 -1.53 7.80 -8.42
N LEU A 194 -1.83 8.15 -7.19
CA LEU A 194 -3.21 8.06 -6.71
C LEU A 194 -3.93 9.36 -7.07
N GLY A 195 -4.39 9.47 -8.31
CA GLY A 195 -5.26 10.52 -8.83
C GLY A 195 -4.89 11.96 -8.50
N SER A 196 -5.44 12.87 -9.21
CA SER A 196 -5.36 14.31 -8.93
C SER A 196 -6.16 14.64 -7.66
N LEU A 197 -5.57 14.46 -6.47
CA LEU A 197 -6.13 15.14 -5.30
C LEU A 197 -6.18 16.64 -5.61
N PRO A 198 -7.34 17.28 -5.54
CA PRO A 198 -7.42 18.73 -5.71
C PRO A 198 -6.53 19.35 -4.63
N ILE A 199 -5.45 20.01 -5.07
CA ILE A 199 -4.60 20.80 -4.16
C ILE A 199 -5.52 21.91 -3.63
N PRO A 200 -5.81 21.98 -2.33
CA PRO A 200 -6.55 23.12 -1.79
C PRO A 200 -5.74 24.38 -2.09
N ARG A 201 -6.36 25.34 -2.76
CA ARG A 201 -5.80 26.68 -2.99
C ARG A 201 -5.74 27.45 -1.68
#